data_049a5b140b78c06ee319f191b120d599
#
_entry.id   049a5b140b78c06ee319f191b120d599
#
_cell.length_a   1.000
_cell.length_b   1.000
_cell.length_c   1.000
_cell.angle_alpha   90.00
_cell.angle_beta   90.00
_cell.angle_gamma   90.00
#
_symmetry.space_group_name_H-M   'P 1'
#
loop_
_entity.id
_entity.type
_entity.pdbx_description
1 polymer ?
#
loop_
_entity_poly.entity_id
_entity_poly.type
_entity_poly.pdbx_seq_one_letter_code
_entity_poly.pdbx_strand_id
1 'polypeptide(L)'
;MAGPYQFTHMAGHQAWYATVNALFSPLKKFAVDYSVVPWCTYTDPELARVGLSEDEAKAQNIPHEVTTYGLDDLDRAITDRTDYGKVKVIRPQGKDKILGAAICGVHAGDLLAEFTLAMKQGIGLNKILGTIHP
;
A
#
# COMPACT_ATOMS: atom_id res chain seq x y z
N MET A 1 6.89 -14.87 15.29
CA MET A 1 6.58 -14.23 13.98
C MET A 1 7.25 -15.06 12.90
N ALA A 2 6.50 -15.50 11.92
CA ALA A 2 7.01 -16.31 10.81
C ALA A 2 6.98 -15.50 9.49
N GLY A 3 7.92 -15.81 8.58
CA GLY A 3 7.98 -15.20 7.26
C GLY A 3 8.89 -13.97 7.16
N PRO A 4 8.99 -13.41 5.95
CA PRO A 4 9.95 -12.34 5.66
C PRO A 4 9.54 -10.96 6.23
N TYR A 5 8.27 -10.78 6.61
CA TYR A 5 7.74 -9.50 7.05
C TYR A 5 7.72 -9.40 8.57
N GLN A 6 8.79 -8.82 9.15
CA GLN A 6 8.95 -8.70 10.61
C GLN A 6 8.45 -7.34 11.12
N PHE A 7 7.19 -7.00 10.81
CA PHE A 7 6.54 -5.76 11.24
C PHE A 7 5.53 -6.01 12.36
N THR A 8 5.31 -5.01 13.22
CA THR A 8 4.37 -5.08 14.34
C THR A 8 2.94 -5.39 13.88
N HIS A 9 2.46 -4.74 12.82
CA HIS A 9 1.14 -4.99 12.26
C HIS A 9 1.01 -6.40 11.67
N MET A 10 2.08 -6.95 11.11
CA MET A 10 2.12 -8.33 10.65
C MET A 10 2.05 -9.32 11.81
N ALA A 11 2.74 -9.03 12.92
CA ALA A 11 2.69 -9.86 14.11
C ALA A 11 1.26 -9.93 14.68
N GLY A 12 0.57 -8.79 14.80
CA GLY A 12 -0.82 -8.74 15.24
C GLY A 12 -1.75 -9.52 14.31
N HIS A 13 -1.60 -9.34 12.99
CA HIS A 13 -2.40 -10.05 12.00
C HIS A 13 -2.17 -11.58 12.05
N GLN A 14 -0.92 -12.03 12.15
CA GLN A 14 -0.57 -13.46 12.31
C GLN A 14 -1.09 -14.04 13.62
N ALA A 15 -1.04 -13.27 14.72
CA ALA A 15 -1.56 -13.70 16.01
C ALA A 15 -3.07 -13.98 15.95
N TRP A 16 -3.84 -13.14 15.26
CA TRP A 16 -5.27 -13.37 15.03
C TRP A 16 -5.51 -14.70 14.31
N TYR A 17 -4.81 -14.96 13.19
CA TYR A 17 -4.92 -16.23 12.44
C TYR A 17 -4.51 -17.43 13.28
N ALA A 18 -3.44 -17.32 14.07
CA ALA A 18 -3.00 -18.39 14.96
C ALA A 18 -4.09 -18.71 16.00
N THR A 19 -4.68 -17.70 16.62
CA THR A 19 -5.74 -17.85 17.60
C THR A 19 -6.99 -18.49 17.00
N VAL A 20 -7.46 -18.00 15.87
CA VAL A 20 -8.66 -18.55 15.20
C VAL A 20 -8.41 -20.00 14.75
N ASN A 21 -7.22 -20.30 14.22
CA ASN A 21 -6.88 -21.67 13.86
C ASN A 21 -6.78 -22.60 15.08
N ALA A 22 -6.27 -22.12 16.21
CA ALA A 22 -6.21 -22.91 17.46
C ALA A 22 -7.61 -23.26 17.96
N LEU A 23 -8.58 -22.36 17.80
CA LEU A 23 -9.96 -22.56 18.28
C LEU A 23 -10.81 -23.41 17.33
N PHE A 24 -10.62 -23.29 16.02
CA PHE A 24 -11.52 -23.88 15.01
C PHE A 24 -10.90 -25.01 14.19
N SER A 25 -9.62 -25.31 14.30
CA SER A 25 -9.02 -26.51 13.70
C SER A 25 -9.47 -27.76 14.53
N PRO A 26 -9.82 -28.91 13.90
CA PRO A 26 -9.66 -29.22 12.47
C PRO A 26 -10.84 -28.83 11.57
N LEU A 27 -11.90 -28.22 12.08
CA LEU A 27 -13.12 -27.94 11.33
C LEU A 27 -12.90 -26.94 10.17
N LYS A 28 -12.09 -25.90 10.43
CA LYS A 28 -11.76 -24.88 9.43
C LYS A 28 -10.36 -24.35 9.67
N LYS A 29 -9.59 -24.18 8.60
CA LYS A 29 -8.27 -23.53 8.61
C LYS A 29 -8.33 -22.22 7.84
N PHE A 30 -7.73 -21.18 8.41
CA PHE A 30 -7.60 -19.86 7.81
C PHE A 30 -6.14 -19.62 7.48
N ALA A 31 -5.85 -19.10 6.30
CA ALA A 31 -4.51 -18.77 5.84
C ALA A 31 -4.33 -17.25 5.78
N VAL A 32 -3.16 -16.79 6.19
CA VAL A 32 -2.77 -15.36 6.03
C VAL A 32 -2.54 -15.11 4.54
N ASP A 33 -3.15 -14.07 4.04
CA ASP A 33 -2.93 -13.60 2.67
C ASP A 33 -1.88 -12.48 2.69
N TYR A 34 -0.70 -12.77 2.17
CA TYR A 34 0.43 -11.86 2.05
C TYR A 34 0.51 -11.14 0.70
N SER A 35 -0.54 -11.19 -0.12
CA SER A 35 -0.54 -10.58 -1.46
C SER A 35 -0.42 -9.06 -1.43
N VAL A 36 -0.90 -8.43 -0.36
CA VAL A 36 -0.86 -6.97 -0.17
C VAL A 36 -0.39 -6.69 1.26
N VAL A 37 0.86 -6.32 1.41
CA VAL A 37 1.47 -5.97 2.69
C VAL A 37 2.03 -4.56 2.59
N PRO A 38 1.44 -3.58 3.30
CA PRO A 38 1.99 -2.22 3.38
C PRO A 38 3.08 -2.14 4.45
N TRP A 39 4.00 -1.20 4.27
CA TRP A 39 4.92 -0.77 5.34
C TRP A 39 5.25 0.71 5.26
N CYS A 40 5.60 1.29 6.38
CA CYS A 40 6.00 2.68 6.51
C CYS A 40 7.30 2.77 7.32
N THR A 41 8.21 3.58 6.83
CA THR A 41 9.39 4.03 7.56
C THR A 41 9.07 5.42 8.11
N TYR A 42 9.00 5.53 9.43
CA TYR A 42 8.58 6.74 10.16
C TYR A 42 9.74 7.73 10.33
N THR A 43 10.35 8.10 9.21
CA THR A 43 11.28 9.22 9.12
C THR A 43 10.53 10.54 9.00
N ASP A 44 11.21 11.66 8.94
CA ASP A 44 10.66 12.97 8.60
C ASP A 44 11.30 13.46 7.29
N PRO A 45 10.57 13.45 6.15
CA PRO A 45 9.22 12.93 5.94
C PRO A 45 9.12 11.39 6.01
N GLU A 46 7.91 10.88 6.24
CA GLU A 46 7.63 9.45 6.19
C GLU A 46 7.79 8.89 4.78
N LEU A 47 8.18 7.60 4.70
CA LEU A 47 8.22 6.86 3.45
C LEU A 47 7.38 5.59 3.60
N ALA A 48 6.26 5.55 2.90
CA ALA A 48 5.34 4.41 2.92
C ALA A 48 5.22 3.76 1.54
N ARG A 49 5.07 2.43 1.50
CA ARG A 49 4.83 1.70 0.24
C ARG A 49 3.99 0.45 0.44
N VAL A 50 3.34 0.04 -0.66
CA VAL A 50 2.62 -1.24 -0.78
C VAL A 50 2.80 -1.79 -2.20
N GLY A 51 2.89 -3.11 -2.33
CA GLY A 51 3.05 -3.78 -3.61
C GLY A 51 4.44 -3.60 -4.23
N LEU A 52 4.52 -3.64 -5.56
CA LEU A 52 5.77 -3.60 -6.31
C LEU A 52 6.37 -2.19 -6.38
N SER A 53 7.68 -2.12 -6.26
CA SER A 53 8.44 -0.95 -6.73
C SER A 53 8.64 -1.02 -8.25
N GLU A 54 9.06 0.10 -8.83
CA GLU A 54 9.42 0.15 -10.25
C GLU A 54 10.56 -0.81 -10.59
N ASP A 55 11.57 -0.90 -9.71
CA ASP A 55 12.72 -1.79 -9.91
C ASP A 55 12.31 -3.27 -9.80
N GLU A 56 11.42 -3.60 -8.86
CA GLU A 56 10.86 -4.95 -8.75
C GLU A 56 10.00 -5.32 -9.96
N ALA A 57 9.22 -4.39 -10.49
CA ALA A 57 8.43 -4.60 -11.71
C ALA A 57 9.34 -4.81 -12.93
N LYS A 58 10.43 -4.04 -13.05
CA LYS A 58 11.46 -4.22 -14.09
C LYS A 58 12.16 -5.57 -13.95
N ALA A 59 12.60 -5.94 -12.76
CA ALA A 59 13.26 -7.20 -12.48
C ALA A 59 12.40 -8.43 -12.81
N GLN A 60 11.07 -8.30 -12.66
CA GLN A 60 10.09 -9.33 -13.01
C GLN A 60 9.63 -9.26 -14.47
N ASN A 61 10.19 -8.36 -15.30
CA ASN A 61 9.80 -8.13 -16.68
C ASN A 61 8.28 -7.84 -16.84
N ILE A 62 7.67 -7.16 -15.88
CA ILE A 62 6.27 -6.76 -15.94
C ILE A 62 6.16 -5.44 -16.73
N PRO A 63 5.47 -5.41 -17.90
CA PRO A 63 5.20 -4.17 -18.62
C PRO A 63 4.33 -3.25 -17.73
N HIS A 64 4.86 -2.08 -17.41
CA HIS A 64 4.21 -1.17 -16.47
C HIS A 64 4.34 0.29 -16.90
N GLU A 65 3.47 1.09 -16.34
CA GLU A 65 3.49 2.55 -16.41
C GLU A 65 3.59 3.11 -14.99
N VAL A 66 4.29 4.22 -14.87
CA VAL A 66 4.50 4.90 -13.59
C VAL A 66 3.86 6.28 -13.68
N THR A 67 3.00 6.58 -12.71
CA THR A 67 2.45 7.91 -12.50
C THR A 67 3.04 8.49 -11.23
N THR A 68 3.53 9.72 -11.31
CA THR A 68 4.07 10.44 -10.14
C THR A 68 3.33 11.76 -10.00
N TYR A 69 2.96 12.12 -8.77
CA TYR A 69 2.32 13.38 -8.41
C TYR A 69 3.06 14.02 -7.23
N GLY A 70 3.36 15.31 -7.33
CA GLY A 70 3.99 16.09 -6.26
C GLY A 70 2.96 16.52 -5.23
N LEU A 71 3.35 16.61 -3.96
CA LEU A 71 2.47 17.15 -2.90
C LEU A 71 2.43 18.68 -2.88
N ASP A 72 3.28 19.34 -3.65
CA ASP A 72 3.36 20.78 -3.87
C ASP A 72 2.14 21.39 -4.60
N ASP A 73 1.31 20.54 -5.20
CA ASP A 73 0.06 20.92 -5.88
C ASP A 73 -1.21 20.49 -5.07
N LEU A 74 -1.03 20.12 -3.80
CA LEU A 74 -2.12 19.69 -2.93
C LEU A 74 -2.48 20.82 -1.95
N ASP A 75 -3.68 21.39 -2.07
CA ASP A 75 -4.15 22.53 -1.27
C ASP A 75 -3.94 22.37 0.24
N ARG A 76 -4.24 21.17 0.76
CA ARG A 76 -4.06 20.86 2.18
C ARG A 76 -2.58 20.87 2.58
N ALA A 77 -1.72 20.29 1.75
CA ALA A 77 -0.29 20.26 2.02
C ALA A 77 0.31 21.68 2.01
N ILE A 78 -0.13 22.54 1.08
CA ILE A 78 0.28 23.95 1.00
C ILE A 78 -0.15 24.70 2.26
N THR A 79 -1.41 24.55 2.69
CA THR A 79 -1.93 25.22 3.88
C THR A 79 -1.21 24.82 5.17
N ASP A 80 -0.83 23.55 5.27
CA ASP A 80 -0.10 23.01 6.42
C ASP A 80 1.42 23.22 6.33
N ARG A 81 1.93 23.79 5.22
CA ARG A 81 3.37 23.94 4.91
C ARG A 81 4.11 22.60 4.89
N THR A 82 3.45 21.57 4.37
CA THR A 82 3.96 20.22 4.22
C THR A 82 3.93 19.77 2.76
N ASP A 83 4.04 20.73 1.84
CA ASP A 83 3.93 20.63 0.38
C ASP A 83 5.17 19.97 -0.28
N TYR A 84 6.00 19.30 0.51
CA TYR A 84 7.17 18.56 0.04
C TYR A 84 6.87 17.05 0.02
N GLY A 85 7.29 16.40 -1.06
CA GLY A 85 7.12 14.97 -1.23
C GLY A 85 6.41 14.58 -2.52
N LYS A 86 6.09 13.32 -2.65
CA LYS A 86 5.40 12.81 -3.85
C LYS A 86 4.72 11.48 -3.63
N VAL A 87 3.73 11.24 -4.46
CA VAL A 87 3.07 9.94 -4.63
C VAL A 87 3.55 9.32 -5.94
N LYS A 88 3.91 8.04 -5.92
CA LYS A 88 4.24 7.25 -7.11
C LYS A 88 3.32 6.04 -7.15
N VAL A 89 2.65 5.82 -8.28
CA VAL A 89 1.78 4.66 -8.50
C VAL A 89 2.26 3.89 -9.72
N ILE A 90 2.28 2.57 -9.60
CA ILE A 90 2.71 1.66 -10.66
C ILE A 90 1.51 0.82 -11.08
N ARG A 91 1.25 0.75 -12.38
CA ARG A 91 0.15 -0.01 -12.98
C ARG A 91 0.62 -0.80 -14.21
N PRO A 92 -0.05 -1.89 -14.58
CA PRO A 92 0.22 -2.55 -15.84
C PRO A 92 -0.09 -1.62 -17.01
N GLN A 93 0.67 -1.74 -18.08
CA GLN A 93 0.45 -0.94 -19.28
C GLN A 93 -0.99 -1.08 -19.79
N GLY A 94 -1.64 0.07 -20.01
CA GLY A 94 -3.02 0.12 -20.52
C GLY A 94 -4.11 -0.38 -19.58
N LYS A 95 -3.82 -0.62 -18.29
CA LYS A 95 -4.79 -1.06 -17.28
C LYS A 95 -4.76 -0.14 -16.07
N ASP A 96 -5.84 -0.08 -15.31
CA ASP A 96 -5.98 0.73 -14.11
C ASP A 96 -5.71 -0.01 -12.79
N LYS A 97 -5.45 -1.33 -12.86
CA LYS A 97 -5.07 -2.13 -11.69
C LYS A 97 -3.80 -1.58 -11.04
N ILE A 98 -3.79 -1.46 -9.74
CA ILE A 98 -2.61 -1.00 -8.99
C ILE A 98 -1.67 -2.20 -8.77
N LEU A 99 -0.41 -2.09 -9.21
CA LEU A 99 0.66 -3.04 -8.93
C LEU A 99 1.42 -2.65 -7.67
N GLY A 100 1.55 -1.36 -7.41
CA GLY A 100 2.20 -0.83 -6.24
C GLY A 100 2.02 0.67 -6.12
N ALA A 101 2.17 1.16 -4.91
CA ALA A 101 2.15 2.59 -4.59
C ALA A 101 3.23 2.90 -3.56
N ALA A 102 3.84 4.06 -3.68
CA ALA A 102 4.79 4.60 -2.72
C ALA A 102 4.50 6.09 -2.50
N ILE A 103 4.57 6.51 -1.25
CA ILE A 103 4.33 7.90 -0.84
C ILE A 103 5.50 8.32 0.04
N CYS A 104 6.08 9.48 -0.28
CA CYS A 104 7.05 10.16 0.58
C CYS A 104 6.44 11.50 0.95
N GLY A 105 6.24 11.77 2.23
CA GLY A 105 5.61 13.00 2.70
C GLY A 105 5.07 12.86 4.12
N VAL A 106 4.47 13.92 4.62
CA VAL A 106 3.81 13.91 5.93
C VAL A 106 2.57 13.01 5.87
N HIS A 107 2.38 12.18 6.89
CA HIS A 107 1.28 11.20 6.97
C HIS A 107 1.24 10.18 5.81
N ALA A 108 2.40 9.84 5.24
CA ALA A 108 2.47 8.92 4.11
C ALA A 108 1.89 7.53 4.46
N GLY A 109 2.06 7.06 5.70
CA GLY A 109 1.47 5.81 6.18
C GLY A 109 -0.05 5.83 6.15
N ASP A 110 -0.67 6.91 6.57
CA ASP A 110 -2.13 7.08 6.57
C ASP A 110 -2.68 7.18 5.13
N LEU A 111 -2.03 8.01 4.30
CA LEU A 111 -2.41 8.17 2.89
C LEU A 111 -2.30 6.86 2.09
N LEU A 112 -1.33 6.00 2.44
CA LEU A 112 -1.16 4.71 1.78
C LEU A 112 -2.30 3.73 2.05
N ALA A 113 -3.09 3.92 3.12
CA ALA A 113 -4.16 3.01 3.50
C ALA A 113 -5.21 2.83 2.41
N GLU A 114 -5.53 3.88 1.66
CA GLU A 114 -6.46 3.82 0.54
C GLU A 114 -5.94 2.92 -0.59
N PHE A 115 -4.69 3.10 -1.00
CA PHE A 115 -4.06 2.24 -2.01
C PHE A 115 -4.00 0.79 -1.55
N THR A 116 -3.70 0.57 -0.27
CA THR A 116 -3.66 -0.77 0.33
C THR A 116 -5.02 -1.46 0.26
N LEU A 117 -6.09 -0.74 0.63
CA LEU A 117 -7.46 -1.25 0.54
C LEU A 117 -7.86 -1.51 -0.91
N ALA A 118 -7.60 -0.57 -1.80
CA ALA A 118 -7.90 -0.70 -3.22
C ALA A 118 -7.21 -1.93 -3.83
N MET A 119 -5.92 -2.11 -3.58
CA MET A 119 -5.17 -3.29 -4.04
C MET A 119 -5.74 -4.58 -3.49
N LYS A 120 -6.05 -4.63 -2.19
CA LYS A 120 -6.60 -5.82 -1.52
C LYS A 120 -7.97 -6.22 -2.07
N GLN A 121 -8.81 -5.26 -2.43
CA GLN A 121 -10.14 -5.46 -2.97
C GLN A 121 -10.17 -5.52 -4.52
N GLY A 122 -9.02 -5.42 -5.20
CA GLY A 122 -8.94 -5.40 -6.65
C GLY A 122 -9.60 -4.17 -7.30
N ILE A 123 -9.61 -3.05 -6.56
CA ILE A 123 -10.11 -1.76 -7.05
C ILE A 123 -9.00 -1.09 -7.85
N GLY A 124 -9.32 -0.61 -9.06
CA GLY A 124 -8.40 0.12 -9.92
C GLY A 124 -8.45 1.63 -9.69
N LEU A 125 -7.47 2.34 -10.26
CA LEU A 125 -7.31 3.80 -10.10
C LEU A 125 -8.54 4.59 -10.55
N ASN A 126 -9.23 4.16 -11.60
CA ASN A 126 -10.43 4.86 -12.09
C ASN A 126 -11.55 4.90 -11.05
N LYS A 127 -11.65 3.89 -10.20
CA LYS A 127 -12.65 3.87 -9.12
C LYS A 127 -12.23 4.78 -7.96
N ILE A 128 -10.94 4.87 -7.66
CA ILE A 128 -10.43 5.84 -6.68
C ILE A 128 -10.74 7.26 -7.17
N LEU A 129 -10.40 7.58 -8.43
CA LEU A 129 -10.69 8.89 -9.03
C LEU A 129 -12.20 9.21 -9.06
N GLY A 130 -13.06 8.21 -9.18
CA GLY A 130 -14.52 8.38 -9.13
C GLY A 130 -15.09 8.49 -7.72
N THR A 131 -14.27 8.33 -6.68
CA THR A 131 -14.68 8.45 -5.28
C THR A 131 -14.53 9.89 -4.82
N ILE A 132 -15.54 10.41 -4.11
CA ILE A 132 -15.47 11.76 -3.52
C ILE A 132 -14.58 11.70 -2.28
N HIS A 133 -13.57 12.54 -2.25
CA HIS A 133 -12.66 12.72 -1.12
C HIS A 133 -12.86 14.09 -0.48
N PRO A 134 -12.62 14.26 0.83
CA PRO A 134 -12.72 15.56 1.50
C PRO A 134 -11.65 16.54 1.04
#